data_195f1ab4eed1782dfc513d00fb8805ee
#
_entry.id   195f1ab4eed1782dfc513d00fb8805ee
#
_cell.length_a   1.000
_cell.length_b   1.000
_cell.length_c   1.000
_cell.angle_alpha   90.00
_cell.angle_beta   90.00
_cell.angle_gamma   90.00
#
_symmetry.space_group_name_H-M   'P 1'
#
loop_
_entity.id
_entity.type
_entity.pdbx_description
1 polymer ?
#
loop_
_entity_poly.entity_id
_entity_poly.type
_entity_poly.pdbx_seq_one_letter_code
_entity_poly.pdbx_strand_id
1 'polypeptide(L)'
;MSSEKKALIEYWKATGLVTNEKVLKAIEKVPRENFVLPKYKEFAYLDEPLPLFSEQTISQPTTVAIMTDALEVKPGQKVLEIGTGSGYQAAILSELVGPKGKIITIERIKKLVDFARKNLKNYKNVKIIHADGTKGYLREAPYDRIIVTASASELPNTLFAQLKEKGIMVIPLEDHLFKITKIKGNPMYKDLGLFLFVPLLKGKV
;
A
#
# COMPACT_ATOMS: atom_id res chain seq x y z
N MET A 1 -12.00 -7.94 17.57
CA MET A 1 -11.34 -6.65 17.22
C MET A 1 -10.87 -6.02 18.51
N SER A 2 -9.59 -5.58 18.60
CA SER A 2 -9.10 -4.90 19.81
C SER A 2 -9.78 -3.53 19.98
N SER A 3 -9.81 -3.00 21.21
CA SER A 3 -10.36 -1.70 21.54
C SER A 3 -9.66 -0.57 20.77
N GLU A 4 -8.34 -0.66 20.65
CA GLU A 4 -7.49 0.32 19.96
C GLU A 4 -7.78 0.37 18.45
N LYS A 5 -7.95 -0.80 17.81
CA LYS A 5 -8.33 -0.87 16.39
C LYS A 5 -9.68 -0.22 16.15
N LYS A 6 -10.65 -0.48 17.04
CA LYS A 6 -11.98 0.13 16.95
C LYS A 6 -11.91 1.65 17.10
N ALA A 7 -11.14 2.13 18.08
CA ALA A 7 -10.95 3.56 18.30
C ALA A 7 -10.35 4.28 17.08
N LEU A 8 -9.34 3.69 16.42
CA LEU A 8 -8.78 4.24 15.18
C LEU A 8 -9.83 4.34 14.07
N ILE A 9 -10.61 3.28 13.83
CA ILE A 9 -11.65 3.27 12.79
C ILE A 9 -12.72 4.33 13.09
N GLU A 10 -13.17 4.46 14.32
CA GLU A 10 -14.13 5.48 14.73
C GLU A 10 -13.56 6.89 14.58
N TYR A 11 -12.29 7.10 14.93
CA TYR A 11 -11.60 8.37 14.73
C TYR A 11 -11.56 8.77 13.24
N TRP A 12 -11.16 7.85 12.36
CA TRP A 12 -11.11 8.14 10.91
C TRP A 12 -12.48 8.48 10.32
N LYS A 13 -13.54 7.80 10.77
CA LYS A 13 -14.92 8.13 10.39
C LYS A 13 -15.35 9.51 10.88
N ALA A 14 -15.14 9.77 12.16
CA ALA A 14 -15.59 11.02 12.80
C ALA A 14 -14.87 12.25 12.22
N THR A 15 -13.60 12.11 11.83
CA THR A 15 -12.79 13.19 11.24
C THR A 15 -12.93 13.30 9.72
N GLY A 16 -13.56 12.33 9.06
CA GLY A 16 -13.64 12.28 7.60
C GLY A 16 -12.33 11.94 6.89
N LEU A 17 -11.32 11.49 7.63
CA LEU A 17 -10.02 11.07 7.06
C LEU A 17 -10.15 9.86 6.13
N VAL A 18 -11.07 8.96 6.44
CA VAL A 18 -11.43 7.81 5.60
C VAL A 18 -12.95 7.73 5.52
N THR A 19 -13.47 7.85 4.31
CA THR A 19 -14.93 7.91 4.07
C THR A 19 -15.49 6.63 3.45
N ASN A 20 -14.63 5.80 2.86
CA ASN A 20 -15.04 4.58 2.18
C ASN A 20 -15.25 3.43 3.17
N GLU A 21 -16.50 3.10 3.43
CA GLU A 21 -16.88 1.98 4.32
C GLU A 21 -16.24 0.63 3.93
N LYS A 22 -15.95 0.40 2.64
CA LYS A 22 -15.27 -0.84 2.20
C LYS A 22 -13.82 -0.87 2.66
N VAL A 23 -13.14 0.28 2.66
CA VAL A 23 -11.77 0.41 3.16
C VAL A 23 -11.74 0.15 4.66
N LEU A 24 -12.64 0.76 5.42
CA LEU A 24 -12.75 0.55 6.86
C LEU A 24 -13.00 -0.91 7.21
N LYS A 25 -13.93 -1.58 6.51
CA LYS A 25 -14.21 -3.01 6.68
C LYS A 25 -13.03 -3.90 6.30
N ALA A 26 -12.28 -3.56 5.25
CA ALA A 26 -11.09 -4.32 4.87
C ALA A 26 -9.99 -4.20 5.95
N ILE A 27 -9.76 -2.99 6.47
CA ILE A 27 -8.81 -2.78 7.57
C ILE A 27 -9.28 -3.50 8.85
N GLU A 28 -10.57 -3.45 9.15
CA GLU A 28 -11.16 -4.18 10.27
C GLU A 28 -10.88 -5.69 10.18
N LYS A 29 -11.02 -6.26 8.99
CA LYS A 29 -10.85 -7.70 8.74
C LYS A 29 -9.39 -8.15 8.81
N VAL A 30 -8.43 -7.29 8.41
CA VAL A 30 -7.01 -7.64 8.40
C VAL A 30 -6.37 -7.35 9.76
N PRO A 31 -5.89 -8.37 10.50
CA PRO A 31 -5.27 -8.20 11.81
C PRO A 31 -3.83 -7.68 11.67
N ARG A 32 -3.62 -6.37 11.88
CA ARG A 32 -2.31 -5.72 11.73
C ARG A 32 -1.23 -6.33 12.64
N GLU A 33 -1.61 -6.84 13.82
CA GLU A 33 -0.70 -7.52 14.76
C GLU A 33 0.00 -8.75 14.17
N ASN A 34 -0.52 -9.30 13.06
CA ASN A 34 0.12 -10.40 12.34
C ASN A 34 1.20 -9.92 11.35
N PHE A 35 1.31 -8.62 11.13
CA PHE A 35 2.22 -7.99 10.15
C PHE A 35 3.33 -7.16 10.80
N VAL A 36 3.38 -7.12 12.12
CA VAL A 36 4.46 -6.49 12.89
C VAL A 36 5.43 -7.54 13.42
N LEU A 37 6.62 -7.12 13.82
CA LEU A 37 7.56 -8.03 14.51
C LEU A 37 6.99 -8.43 15.87
N PRO A 38 7.28 -9.66 16.39
CA PRO A 38 6.68 -10.18 17.61
C PRO A 38 6.75 -9.25 18.81
N LYS A 39 7.85 -8.53 18.98
CA LYS A 39 8.07 -7.58 20.07
C LYS A 39 7.20 -6.31 20.00
N TYR A 40 6.56 -6.05 18.86
CA TYR A 40 5.70 -4.88 18.66
C TYR A 40 4.20 -5.21 18.56
N LYS A 41 3.80 -6.45 18.85
CA LYS A 41 2.38 -6.86 18.72
C LYS A 41 1.43 -6.03 19.57
N GLU A 42 1.81 -5.73 20.80
CA GLU A 42 1.01 -4.91 21.71
C GLU A 42 0.86 -3.46 21.23
N PHE A 43 1.79 -2.99 20.40
CA PHE A 43 1.79 -1.65 19.83
C PHE A 43 1.19 -1.58 18.41
N ALA A 44 0.68 -2.69 17.88
CA ALA A 44 0.24 -2.79 16.48
C ALA A 44 -0.79 -1.73 16.07
N TYR A 45 -1.58 -1.23 17.01
CA TYR A 45 -2.62 -0.22 16.77
C TYR A 45 -2.31 1.15 17.36
N LEU A 46 -1.08 1.39 17.83
CA LEU A 46 -0.60 2.77 17.99
C LEU A 46 -0.55 3.44 16.62
N ASP A 47 -0.99 4.68 16.53
CA ASP A 47 -1.01 5.41 15.27
C ASP A 47 0.37 5.98 14.90
N GLU A 48 1.35 5.08 14.86
CA GLU A 48 2.76 5.33 14.55
C GLU A 48 3.33 4.26 13.62
N PRO A 49 4.39 4.59 12.84
CA PRO A 49 5.13 3.58 12.10
C PRO A 49 5.90 2.68 13.08
N LEU A 50 5.93 1.37 12.84
CA LEU A 50 6.68 0.44 13.67
C LEU A 50 7.86 -0.17 12.89
N PRO A 51 9.02 -0.38 13.54
CA PRO A 51 10.20 -0.94 12.88
C PRO A 51 9.96 -2.34 12.34
N LEU A 52 10.54 -2.60 11.17
CA LEU A 52 10.70 -3.91 10.55
C LEU A 52 12.18 -4.27 10.43
N PHE A 53 12.54 -5.06 9.43
CA PHE A 53 13.93 -5.40 9.10
C PHE A 53 14.54 -4.33 8.20
N SER A 54 15.88 -4.25 8.21
CA SER A 54 16.68 -3.42 7.28
C SER A 54 16.27 -1.94 7.29
N GLU A 55 16.05 -1.39 8.49
CA GLU A 55 15.67 0.02 8.70
C GLU A 55 14.36 0.44 8.00
N GLN A 56 13.55 -0.54 7.62
CA GLN A 56 12.22 -0.29 7.08
C GLN A 56 11.17 -0.34 8.19
N THR A 57 9.98 0.17 7.88
CA THR A 57 8.85 0.21 8.82
C THR A 57 7.58 -0.38 8.19
N ILE A 58 6.66 -0.82 9.03
CA ILE A 58 5.24 -0.87 8.66
C ILE A 58 4.67 0.52 8.92
N SER A 59 4.07 1.13 7.91
CA SER A 59 3.56 2.50 7.98
C SER A 59 2.50 2.66 9.08
N GLN A 60 2.40 3.89 9.61
CA GLN A 60 1.36 4.30 10.55
C GLN A 60 -0.04 3.87 10.06
N PRO A 61 -0.92 3.37 10.94
CA PRO A 61 -2.28 2.95 10.56
C PRO A 61 -3.07 4.00 9.78
N THR A 62 -3.07 5.24 10.23
CA THR A 62 -3.76 6.34 9.54
C THR A 62 -3.19 6.60 8.14
N THR A 63 -1.88 6.54 7.95
CA THR A 63 -1.24 6.67 6.63
C THR A 63 -1.72 5.57 5.67
N VAL A 64 -1.73 4.31 6.13
CA VAL A 64 -2.24 3.17 5.34
C VAL A 64 -3.70 3.38 4.96
N ALA A 65 -4.53 3.84 5.89
CA ALA A 65 -5.94 4.06 5.67
C ALA A 65 -6.20 5.16 4.63
N ILE A 66 -5.53 6.31 4.74
CA ILE A 66 -5.64 7.44 3.80
C ILE A 66 -5.18 7.03 2.40
N MET A 67 -4.02 6.35 2.27
CA MET A 67 -3.51 5.89 0.98
C MET A 67 -4.47 4.90 0.31
N THR A 68 -5.05 3.99 1.09
CA THR A 68 -5.99 2.99 0.60
C THR A 68 -7.30 3.62 0.14
N ASP A 69 -7.82 4.60 0.88
CA ASP A 69 -9.03 5.34 0.54
C ASP A 69 -8.83 6.14 -0.76
N ALA A 70 -7.73 6.89 -0.85
CA ALA A 70 -7.37 7.68 -2.02
C ALA A 70 -7.17 6.84 -3.29
N LEU A 71 -6.78 5.56 -3.15
CA LEU A 71 -6.56 4.65 -4.27
C LEU A 71 -7.87 4.20 -4.96
N GLU A 72 -9.02 4.31 -4.29
CA GLU A 72 -10.35 3.98 -4.84
C GLU A 72 -10.43 2.59 -5.48
N VAL A 73 -9.96 1.59 -4.76
CA VAL A 73 -9.94 0.20 -5.24
C VAL A 73 -11.36 -0.36 -5.38
N LYS A 74 -11.58 -1.09 -6.49
CA LYS A 74 -12.86 -1.75 -6.77
C LYS A 74 -12.67 -3.27 -6.89
N PRO A 75 -13.70 -4.06 -6.56
CA PRO A 75 -13.66 -5.51 -6.77
C PRO A 75 -13.27 -5.91 -8.19
N GLY A 76 -12.47 -6.96 -8.32
CA GLY A 76 -12.00 -7.49 -9.60
C GLY A 76 -10.82 -6.75 -10.22
N GLN A 77 -10.36 -5.64 -9.64
CA GLN A 77 -9.24 -4.86 -10.17
C GLN A 77 -7.89 -5.55 -9.99
N LYS A 78 -6.95 -5.18 -10.85
CA LYS A 78 -5.53 -5.53 -10.76
C LYS A 78 -4.73 -4.35 -10.24
N VAL A 79 -4.07 -4.55 -9.11
CA VAL A 79 -3.30 -3.51 -8.39
C VAL A 79 -1.83 -3.88 -8.38
N LEU A 80 -0.97 -2.88 -8.61
CA LEU A 80 0.46 -2.94 -8.37
C LEU A 80 0.80 -2.19 -7.09
N GLU A 81 1.52 -2.84 -6.20
CA GLU A 81 2.12 -2.24 -5.02
C GLU A 81 3.65 -2.24 -5.13
N ILE A 82 4.27 -1.10 -4.86
CA ILE A 82 5.72 -0.95 -4.76
C ILE A 82 6.09 -0.73 -3.30
N GLY A 83 6.86 -1.67 -2.74
CA GLY A 83 7.19 -1.72 -1.32
C GLY A 83 6.24 -2.65 -0.56
N THR A 84 6.47 -3.97 -0.65
CA THR A 84 5.64 -4.96 0.07
C THR A 84 5.78 -4.83 1.59
N GLY A 85 7.00 -4.54 2.07
CA GLY A 85 7.31 -4.46 3.49
C GLY A 85 6.89 -5.72 4.25
N SER A 86 5.97 -5.56 5.21
CA SER A 86 5.38 -6.67 5.97
C SER A 86 4.29 -7.44 5.21
N GLY A 87 3.75 -6.87 4.12
CA GLY A 87 2.59 -7.37 3.40
C GLY A 87 1.23 -6.84 3.90
N TYR A 88 1.21 -5.92 4.86
CA TYR A 88 -0.05 -5.43 5.45
C TYR A 88 -0.92 -4.69 4.43
N GLN A 89 -0.33 -3.76 3.67
CA GLN A 89 -1.05 -3.04 2.62
C GLN A 89 -1.57 -4.00 1.53
N ALA A 90 -0.73 -4.97 1.09
CA ALA A 90 -1.16 -6.00 0.13
C ALA A 90 -2.35 -6.83 0.63
N ALA A 91 -2.39 -7.16 1.94
CA ALA A 91 -3.49 -7.89 2.55
C ALA A 91 -4.81 -7.09 2.51
N ILE A 92 -4.77 -5.79 2.85
CA ILE A 92 -5.94 -4.90 2.76
C ILE A 92 -6.42 -4.78 1.31
N LEU A 93 -5.51 -4.57 0.37
CA LEU A 93 -5.83 -4.49 -1.06
C LEU A 93 -6.46 -5.79 -1.58
N SER A 94 -5.96 -6.94 -1.10
CA SER A 94 -6.51 -8.27 -1.42
C SER A 94 -7.98 -8.42 -1.02
N GLU A 95 -8.34 -7.95 0.18
CA GLU A 95 -9.73 -7.94 0.65
C GLU A 95 -10.62 -7.02 -0.21
N LEU A 96 -10.10 -5.86 -0.62
CA LEU A 96 -10.84 -4.89 -1.44
C LEU A 96 -11.10 -5.37 -2.86
N VAL A 97 -10.10 -5.97 -3.52
CA VAL A 97 -10.28 -6.47 -4.88
C VAL A 97 -11.04 -7.80 -4.93
N GLY A 98 -11.06 -8.54 -3.81
CA GLY A 98 -11.75 -9.81 -3.68
C GLY A 98 -11.15 -10.93 -4.55
N PRO A 99 -11.79 -12.11 -4.62
CA PRO A 99 -11.20 -13.30 -5.23
C PRO A 99 -11.00 -13.21 -6.74
N LYS A 100 -11.72 -12.33 -7.43
CA LYS A 100 -11.57 -12.08 -8.88
C LYS A 100 -10.53 -11.02 -9.21
N GLY A 101 -10.04 -10.27 -8.21
CA GLY A 101 -8.98 -9.28 -8.36
C GLY A 101 -7.59 -9.88 -8.17
N LYS A 102 -6.56 -9.08 -8.41
CA LYS A 102 -5.18 -9.52 -8.31
C LYS A 102 -4.29 -8.41 -7.76
N ILE A 103 -3.45 -8.75 -6.81
CA ILE A 103 -2.41 -7.88 -6.27
C ILE A 103 -1.05 -8.40 -6.73
N ILE A 104 -0.27 -7.53 -7.39
CA ILE A 104 1.15 -7.72 -7.63
C ILE A 104 1.88 -6.79 -6.68
N THR A 105 2.73 -7.33 -5.83
CA THR A 105 3.52 -6.52 -4.90
C THR A 105 5.00 -6.79 -5.07
N ILE A 106 5.81 -5.73 -5.09
CA ILE A 106 7.24 -5.80 -5.36
C ILE A 106 8.02 -5.35 -4.12
N GLU A 107 8.99 -6.15 -3.74
CA GLU A 107 9.91 -5.84 -2.65
C GLU A 107 11.35 -6.06 -3.10
N ARG A 108 12.23 -5.08 -2.79
CA ARG A 108 13.66 -5.16 -3.15
C ARG A 108 14.50 -5.90 -2.12
N ILE A 109 14.04 -5.96 -0.87
CA ILE A 109 14.78 -6.52 0.27
C ILE A 109 14.35 -7.96 0.51
N LYS A 110 15.27 -8.91 0.29
CA LYS A 110 14.98 -10.35 0.40
C LYS A 110 14.39 -10.75 1.75
N LYS A 111 14.89 -10.18 2.85
CA LYS A 111 14.40 -10.49 4.20
C LYS A 111 12.94 -10.10 4.39
N LEU A 112 12.51 -8.96 3.82
CA LEU A 112 11.12 -8.53 3.84
C LEU A 112 10.25 -9.38 2.92
N VAL A 113 10.74 -9.79 1.76
CA VAL A 113 10.05 -10.76 0.89
C VAL A 113 9.69 -12.04 1.65
N ASP A 114 10.65 -12.60 2.39
CA ASP A 114 10.44 -13.84 3.12
C ASP A 114 9.47 -13.65 4.31
N PHE A 115 9.53 -12.50 4.97
CA PHE A 115 8.58 -12.12 6.01
C PHE A 115 7.16 -11.95 5.45
N ALA A 116 7.00 -11.19 4.37
CA ALA A 116 5.72 -10.98 3.70
C ALA A 116 5.10 -12.30 3.18
N ARG A 117 5.90 -13.21 2.63
CA ARG A 117 5.42 -14.53 2.20
C ARG A 117 4.78 -15.34 3.31
N LYS A 118 5.33 -15.30 4.52
CA LYS A 118 4.75 -15.95 5.71
C LYS A 118 3.41 -15.31 6.08
N ASN A 119 3.36 -13.98 6.10
CA ASN A 119 2.17 -13.23 6.50
C ASN A 119 1.03 -13.37 5.46
N LEU A 120 1.37 -13.41 4.18
CA LEU A 120 0.43 -13.44 3.05
C LEU A 120 0.06 -14.85 2.56
N LYS A 121 0.46 -15.92 3.26
CA LYS A 121 0.25 -17.32 2.83
C LYS A 121 -1.21 -17.67 2.51
N ASN A 122 -2.16 -17.01 3.16
CA ASN A 122 -3.60 -17.24 3.00
C ASN A 122 -4.25 -16.32 1.94
N TYR A 123 -3.53 -15.32 1.42
CA TYR A 123 -4.03 -14.36 0.43
C TYR A 123 -3.71 -14.84 -0.99
N LYS A 124 -4.57 -15.70 -1.57
CA LYS A 124 -4.30 -16.45 -2.80
C LYS A 124 -4.24 -15.57 -4.07
N ASN A 125 -4.80 -14.37 -4.02
CA ASN A 125 -4.78 -13.38 -5.11
C ASN A 125 -3.61 -12.39 -5.02
N VAL A 126 -2.66 -12.59 -4.07
CA VAL A 126 -1.44 -11.77 -3.91
C VAL A 126 -0.24 -12.51 -4.47
N LYS A 127 0.51 -11.85 -5.37
CA LYS A 127 1.77 -12.33 -5.95
C LYS A 127 2.92 -11.42 -5.53
N ILE A 128 3.86 -11.94 -4.75
CA ILE A 128 5.05 -11.21 -4.28
C ILE A 128 6.21 -11.43 -5.26
N ILE A 129 6.81 -10.33 -5.70
CA ILE A 129 7.96 -10.32 -6.62
C ILE A 129 9.17 -9.74 -5.88
N HIS A 130 10.28 -10.49 -5.83
CA HIS A 130 11.56 -9.97 -5.34
C HIS A 130 12.29 -9.27 -6.50
N ALA A 131 12.18 -7.95 -6.58
CA ALA A 131 12.73 -7.16 -7.69
C ALA A 131 12.92 -5.70 -7.31
N ASP A 132 13.52 -4.94 -8.24
CA ASP A 132 13.57 -3.48 -8.21
C ASP A 132 12.20 -2.89 -8.54
N GLY A 133 11.54 -2.29 -7.54
CA GLY A 133 10.20 -1.72 -7.66
C GLY A 133 10.10 -0.52 -8.60
N THR A 134 11.20 0.21 -8.84
CA THR A 134 11.20 1.38 -9.73
C THR A 134 10.88 1.02 -11.18
N LYS A 135 11.06 -0.25 -11.56
CA LYS A 135 10.76 -0.79 -12.89
C LYS A 135 9.31 -1.26 -13.05
N GLY A 136 8.55 -1.35 -11.94
CA GLY A 136 7.24 -1.98 -11.94
C GLY A 136 7.29 -3.46 -12.34
N TYR A 137 6.21 -3.97 -12.93
CA TYR A 137 6.15 -5.36 -13.42
C TYR A 137 5.37 -5.45 -14.73
N LEU A 138 6.07 -5.18 -15.83
CA LEU A 138 5.52 -5.12 -17.20
C LEU A 138 4.76 -6.38 -17.61
N ARG A 139 5.17 -7.57 -17.14
CA ARG A 139 4.53 -8.86 -17.49
C ARG A 139 3.04 -8.93 -17.11
N GLU A 140 2.62 -8.11 -16.16
CA GLU A 140 1.23 -8.06 -15.67
C GLU A 140 0.55 -6.72 -15.97
N ALA A 141 1.27 -5.75 -16.56
CA ALA A 141 0.68 -4.47 -16.96
C ALA A 141 -0.37 -4.65 -18.07
N PRO A 142 -1.33 -3.70 -18.23
CA PRO A 142 -1.51 -2.51 -17.40
C PRO A 142 -2.30 -2.78 -16.11
N TYR A 143 -2.18 -1.86 -15.13
CA TYR A 143 -2.83 -1.92 -13.82
C TYR A 143 -3.97 -0.92 -13.70
N ASP A 144 -5.02 -1.31 -12.98
CA ASP A 144 -6.14 -0.42 -12.67
C ASP A 144 -5.73 0.61 -11.61
N ARG A 145 -4.85 0.18 -10.67
CA ARG A 145 -4.36 0.97 -9.55
C ARG A 145 -2.89 0.70 -9.31
N ILE A 146 -2.14 1.72 -8.91
CA ILE A 146 -0.76 1.59 -8.46
C ILE A 146 -0.62 2.32 -7.12
N ILE A 147 -0.01 1.67 -6.14
CA ILE A 147 0.36 2.29 -4.87
C ILE A 147 1.86 2.16 -4.65
N VAL A 148 2.50 3.27 -4.28
CA VAL A 148 3.93 3.30 -3.99
C VAL A 148 4.09 3.71 -2.53
N THR A 149 4.71 2.86 -1.72
CA THR A 149 4.86 3.06 -0.28
C THR A 149 6.25 3.57 0.12
N ALA A 150 6.93 4.19 -0.83
CA ALA A 150 8.23 4.84 -0.67
C ALA A 150 8.24 6.15 -1.46
N SER A 151 8.95 7.18 -0.97
CA SER A 151 8.98 8.50 -1.59
C SER A 151 9.92 8.53 -2.80
N ALA A 152 9.45 9.10 -3.90
CA ALA A 152 10.24 9.41 -5.08
C ALA A 152 10.46 10.93 -5.19
N SER A 153 11.57 11.34 -5.84
CA SER A 153 11.85 12.77 -6.10
C SER A 153 10.95 13.35 -7.19
N GLU A 154 10.44 12.50 -8.08
CA GLU A 154 9.57 12.86 -9.20
C GLU A 154 8.67 11.69 -9.57
N LEU A 155 7.63 11.95 -10.39
CA LEU A 155 6.74 10.89 -10.87
C LEU A 155 7.53 9.85 -11.68
N PRO A 156 7.58 8.57 -11.21
CA PRO A 156 8.30 7.53 -11.96
C PRO A 156 7.56 7.19 -13.26
N ASN A 157 8.05 7.72 -14.40
CA ASN A 157 7.44 7.50 -15.72
C ASN A 157 7.24 6.02 -16.06
N THR A 158 8.17 5.16 -15.62
CA THR A 158 8.07 3.70 -15.82
C THR A 158 6.84 3.11 -15.14
N LEU A 159 6.50 3.57 -13.93
CA LEU A 159 5.31 3.12 -13.21
C LEU A 159 4.04 3.75 -13.80
N PHE A 160 4.09 5.04 -14.11
CA PHE A 160 2.96 5.75 -14.71
C PHE A 160 2.57 5.18 -16.09
N ALA A 161 3.54 4.77 -16.90
CA ALA A 161 3.28 4.10 -18.17
C ALA A 161 2.50 2.78 -18.01
N GLN A 162 2.69 2.06 -16.88
CA GLN A 162 1.99 0.81 -16.58
C GLN A 162 0.59 1.00 -16.00
N LEU A 163 0.16 2.25 -15.74
CA LEU A 163 -1.18 2.58 -15.28
C LEU A 163 -2.15 2.64 -16.47
N LYS A 164 -3.35 2.06 -16.32
CA LYS A 164 -4.44 2.17 -17.30
C LYS A 164 -4.91 3.61 -17.46
N GLU A 165 -5.52 3.92 -18.60
CA GLU A 165 -6.32 5.12 -18.76
C GLU A 165 -7.45 5.16 -17.71
N LYS A 166 -7.65 6.31 -17.07
CA LYS A 166 -8.52 6.51 -15.89
C LYS A 166 -8.08 5.71 -14.65
N GLY A 167 -6.88 5.14 -14.68
CA GLY A 167 -6.26 4.49 -13.53
C GLY A 167 -5.82 5.52 -12.49
N ILE A 168 -5.65 5.07 -11.25
CA ILE A 168 -5.20 5.92 -10.14
C ILE A 168 -3.89 5.37 -9.58
N MET A 169 -2.93 6.27 -9.37
CA MET A 169 -1.70 6.03 -8.62
C MET A 169 -1.73 6.86 -7.34
N VAL A 170 -1.37 6.23 -6.21
CA VAL A 170 -1.11 6.94 -4.96
C VAL A 170 0.37 6.79 -4.65
N ILE A 171 1.07 7.90 -4.51
CA ILE A 171 2.53 7.94 -4.40
C ILE A 171 2.98 9.16 -3.59
N PRO A 172 3.93 9.01 -2.66
CA PRO A 172 4.65 10.13 -2.09
C PRO A 172 5.68 10.66 -3.11
N LEU A 173 5.66 11.98 -3.35
CA LEU A 173 6.69 12.69 -4.09
C LEU A 173 7.31 13.70 -3.14
N GLU A 174 8.61 13.55 -2.86
CA GLU A 174 9.31 14.28 -1.80
C GLU A 174 8.61 14.07 -0.45
N ASP A 175 8.04 15.11 0.13
CA ASP A 175 7.33 15.11 1.41
C ASP A 175 5.80 15.24 1.29
N HIS A 176 5.25 15.21 0.07
CA HIS A 176 3.82 15.25 -0.20
C HIS A 176 3.28 13.94 -0.74
N LEU A 177 2.10 13.53 -0.26
CA LEU A 177 1.37 12.39 -0.82
C LEU A 177 0.45 12.86 -1.94
N PHE A 178 0.56 12.23 -3.11
CA PHE A 178 -0.28 12.55 -4.26
C PHE A 178 -1.18 11.38 -4.66
N LYS A 179 -2.42 11.73 -5.00
CA LYS A 179 -3.29 10.91 -5.85
C LYS A 179 -3.16 11.41 -7.28
N ILE A 180 -2.72 10.54 -8.19
CA ILE A 180 -2.50 10.87 -9.60
C ILE A 180 -3.46 10.03 -10.44
N THR A 181 -4.29 10.70 -11.25
CA THR A 181 -5.20 10.03 -12.19
C THR A 181 -4.68 10.20 -13.61
N LYS A 182 -4.63 9.12 -14.38
CA LYS A 182 -4.23 9.16 -15.80
C LYS A 182 -5.43 9.57 -16.67
N ILE A 183 -5.36 10.73 -17.28
CA ILE A 183 -6.42 11.28 -18.15
C ILE A 183 -5.84 11.65 -19.51
N LYS A 184 -6.30 10.99 -20.58
CA LYS A 184 -5.79 11.16 -21.95
C LYS A 184 -4.26 11.04 -22.01
N GLY A 185 -3.73 10.04 -21.28
CA GLY A 185 -2.29 9.78 -21.19
C GLY A 185 -1.51 10.70 -20.24
N ASN A 186 -2.10 11.77 -19.69
CA ASN A 186 -1.43 12.75 -18.84
C ASN A 186 -1.75 12.54 -17.35
N PRO A 187 -0.82 12.88 -16.44
CA PRO A 187 -1.05 12.81 -15.00
C PRO A 187 -1.85 14.03 -14.52
N MET A 188 -2.93 13.78 -13.80
CA MET A 188 -3.70 14.78 -13.07
C MET A 188 -3.46 14.59 -11.58
N TYR A 189 -2.86 15.58 -10.94
CA TYR A 189 -2.44 15.52 -9.54
C TYR A 189 -3.50 16.06 -8.60
N LYS A 190 -3.70 15.36 -7.48
CA LYS A 190 -4.39 15.86 -6.30
C LYS A 190 -3.45 15.67 -5.11
N ASP A 191 -3.04 16.77 -4.49
CA ASP A 191 -2.25 16.76 -3.26
C ASP A 191 -3.12 16.32 -2.07
N LEU A 192 -2.61 15.42 -1.26
CA LEU A 192 -3.25 14.87 -0.06
C LEU A 192 -2.59 15.35 1.23
N GLY A 193 -1.55 16.21 1.13
CA GLY A 193 -0.84 16.79 2.25
C GLY A 193 0.54 16.18 2.52
N LEU A 194 1.13 16.59 3.63
CA LEU A 194 2.50 16.22 4.04
C LEU A 194 2.54 14.83 4.67
N PHE A 195 3.47 13.99 4.16
CA PHE A 195 3.72 12.65 4.66
C PHE A 195 5.21 12.30 4.53
N LEU A 196 5.77 11.66 5.53
CA LEU A 196 7.15 11.20 5.52
C LEU A 196 7.22 9.71 5.17
N PHE A 197 8.01 9.38 4.16
CA PHE A 197 8.27 8.02 3.73
C PHE A 197 9.76 7.74 3.57
N VAL A 198 10.13 6.46 3.67
CA VAL A 198 11.46 6.00 3.25
C VAL A 198 11.64 6.24 1.76
N PRO A 199 12.89 6.49 1.28
CA PRO A 199 13.12 6.76 -0.14
C PRO A 199 12.88 5.54 -1.03
N LEU A 200 12.36 5.79 -2.24
CA LEU A 200 12.24 4.79 -3.31
C LEU A 200 13.61 4.54 -3.93
N LEU A 201 14.23 3.44 -3.56
CA LEU A 201 15.59 3.08 -3.99
C LEU A 201 15.58 2.08 -5.15
N LYS A 202 16.52 2.27 -6.09
CA LYS A 202 16.79 1.33 -7.19
C LYS A 202 17.54 0.09 -6.69
N GLY A 203 17.45 -0.97 -7.50
CA GLY A 203 18.18 -2.22 -7.26
C GLY A 203 17.45 -3.17 -6.31
N LYS A 204 17.97 -4.41 -6.28
CA LYS A 204 17.50 -5.52 -5.46
C LYS A 204 18.58 -5.91 -4.46
N VAL A 205 18.23 -6.18 -3.21
CA VAL A 205 19.16 -6.60 -2.14
C VAL A 205 18.59 -7.76 -1.33
#